data_3e3175baf9b9be3fb49fc4c478117bc3
#
_entry.id   3e3175baf9b9be3fb49fc4c478117bc3
#
_cell.length_a   1.000
_cell.length_b   1.000
_cell.length_c   1.000
_cell.angle_alpha   90.00
_cell.angle_beta   90.00
_cell.angle_gamma   90.00
#
_symmetry.space_group_name_H-M   'P 1'
#
loop_
_entity.id
_entity.type
_entity.pdbx_description
1 polymer ?
#
loop_
_entity_poly.entity_id
_entity_poly.type
_entity_poly.pdbx_seq_one_letter_code
_entity_poly.pdbx_strand_id
1 'polypeptide(L)'
;MNNLFQVILVCMACMMSMVSANHTILVILGCADSSIQEERVNSAMEYLSKTNATIKIYVSGGVKDAILSSNKDKDTEASRMANSFENKGIEIVLDENARNTAENFAYLKQYVNRNYSEDKMPNFVITTSDYHKNRAEQIFNGVLPNVATTWNLSKSSCIDCWKDENIHIHNIKTDIYNALRIIE
;
A
#
# COMPACT_ATOMS: atom_id res chain seq x y z
N MET A 1 2.38 56.33 -6.31
CA MET A 1 3.33 55.19 -6.23
C MET A 1 2.91 54.03 -5.30
N ASN A 2 1.86 54.16 -4.47
CA ASN A 2 1.51 53.11 -3.50
C ASN A 2 0.60 51.96 -4.04
N ASN A 3 -0.10 52.15 -5.15
CA ASN A 3 -1.03 51.12 -5.65
C ASN A 3 -0.36 49.96 -6.41
N LEU A 4 0.81 50.24 -7.03
CA LEU A 4 1.52 49.19 -7.77
C LEU A 4 2.20 48.20 -6.85
N PHE A 5 2.69 48.64 -5.69
CA PHE A 5 3.30 47.76 -4.67
C PHE A 5 2.28 46.83 -3.99
N GLN A 6 1.06 47.31 -3.75
CA GLN A 6 0.01 46.46 -3.18
C GLN A 6 -0.48 45.34 -4.14
N VAL A 7 -0.56 45.66 -5.45
CA VAL A 7 -0.96 44.67 -6.45
C VAL A 7 0.09 43.54 -6.59
N ILE A 8 1.39 43.91 -6.54
CA ILE A 8 2.47 42.90 -6.61
C ILE A 8 2.50 42.03 -5.36
N LEU A 9 2.24 42.55 -4.17
CA LEU A 9 2.21 41.77 -2.93
C LEU A 9 1.03 40.78 -2.87
N VAL A 10 -0.14 41.17 -3.39
CA VAL A 10 -1.31 40.29 -3.47
C VAL A 10 -1.10 39.19 -4.49
N CYS A 11 -0.47 39.47 -5.64
CA CYS A 11 -0.14 38.43 -6.60
C CYS A 11 0.93 37.44 -6.10
N MET A 12 1.94 37.89 -5.33
CA MET A 12 2.91 36.97 -4.71
C MET A 12 2.30 36.11 -3.62
N ALA A 13 1.36 36.64 -2.82
CA ALA A 13 0.65 35.84 -1.81
C ALA A 13 -0.29 34.80 -2.43
N CYS A 14 -0.87 35.07 -3.61
CA CYS A 14 -1.71 34.12 -4.34
C CYS A 14 -0.91 32.96 -5.01
N MET A 15 0.37 33.15 -5.28
CA MET A 15 1.24 32.11 -5.86
C MET A 15 1.85 31.18 -4.80
N MET A 16 1.70 31.46 -3.52
CA MET A 16 2.28 30.66 -2.43
C MET A 16 1.38 29.55 -1.88
N SER A 17 0.20 29.30 -2.41
CA SER A 17 -0.75 28.34 -1.79
C SER A 17 -1.29 27.25 -2.72
N MET A 18 -0.48 26.77 -3.66
CA MET A 18 -0.74 25.46 -4.26
C MET A 18 0.36 24.48 -3.86
N VAL A 19 0.56 24.29 -2.56
CA VAL A 19 1.11 23.03 -2.10
C VAL A 19 -0.02 22.01 -2.31
N SER A 20 0.04 21.31 -3.43
CA SER A 20 -0.78 20.11 -3.63
C SER A 20 -0.59 19.25 -2.39
N ALA A 21 -1.67 19.05 -1.63
CA ALA A 21 -1.61 18.12 -0.51
C ALA A 21 -1.23 16.75 -1.12
N ASN A 22 0.03 16.35 -0.93
CA ASN A 22 0.50 15.07 -1.40
C ASN A 22 -0.31 13.99 -0.71
N HIS A 23 -1.28 13.42 -1.42
CA HIS A 23 -2.04 12.29 -0.93
C HIS A 23 -1.09 11.11 -0.75
N THR A 24 -1.18 10.47 0.38
CA THR A 24 -0.39 9.27 0.67
C THR A 24 -1.33 8.06 0.77
N ILE A 25 -0.97 6.99 0.09
CA ILE A 25 -1.63 5.70 0.25
C ILE A 25 -0.71 4.79 1.07
N LEU A 26 -1.17 4.40 2.25
CA LEU A 26 -0.54 3.38 3.06
C LEU A 26 -1.06 2.01 2.60
N VAL A 27 -0.22 1.27 1.91
CA VAL A 27 -0.53 -0.06 1.38
C VAL A 27 -0.07 -1.11 2.38
N ILE A 28 -0.96 -2.02 2.77
CA ILE A 28 -0.63 -3.13 3.67
C ILE A 28 -0.84 -4.43 2.92
N LEU A 29 0.24 -5.18 2.74
CA LEU A 29 0.20 -6.48 2.05
C LEU A 29 -0.23 -7.58 3.01
N GLY A 30 -1.21 -8.39 2.60
CA GLY A 30 -1.69 -9.53 3.36
C GLY A 30 -0.63 -10.62 3.54
N CYS A 31 -0.87 -11.49 4.50
CA CYS A 31 -0.08 -12.69 4.76
C CYS A 31 -1.00 -13.80 5.27
N ALA A 32 -0.83 -15.01 4.74
CA ALA A 32 -1.60 -16.17 5.18
C ALA A 32 -1.34 -16.53 6.65
N ASP A 33 -0.14 -16.26 7.16
CA ASP A 33 0.17 -16.38 8.58
C ASP A 33 -0.39 -15.18 9.34
N SER A 34 -1.32 -15.46 10.26
CA SER A 34 -2.03 -14.43 11.02
C SER A 34 -1.11 -13.63 11.95
N SER A 35 -0.08 -14.24 12.51
CA SER A 35 0.87 -13.56 13.40
C SER A 35 1.74 -12.56 12.63
N ILE A 36 2.21 -12.96 11.46
CA ILE A 36 2.96 -12.08 10.56
C ILE A 36 2.07 -10.94 10.03
N GLN A 37 0.81 -11.25 9.72
CA GLN A 37 -0.15 -10.23 9.31
C GLN A 37 -0.39 -9.20 10.42
N GLU A 38 -0.50 -9.63 11.68
CA GLU A 38 -0.64 -8.76 12.84
C GLU A 38 0.59 -7.86 13.03
N GLU A 39 1.80 -8.40 12.86
CA GLU A 39 3.04 -7.61 12.89
C GLU A 39 3.02 -6.47 11.84
N ARG A 40 2.53 -6.74 10.62
CA ARG A 40 2.36 -5.73 9.56
C ARG A 40 1.33 -4.67 9.94
N VAL A 41 0.19 -5.07 10.47
CA VAL A 41 -0.86 -4.15 10.94
C VAL A 41 -0.33 -3.26 12.05
N ASN A 42 0.38 -3.81 13.03
CA ASN A 42 0.97 -3.05 14.13
C ASN A 42 2.01 -2.03 13.62
N SER A 43 2.85 -2.43 12.66
CA SER A 43 3.81 -1.52 12.01
C SER A 43 3.10 -0.37 11.26
N ALA A 44 1.99 -0.67 10.57
CA ALA A 44 1.17 0.34 9.90
C ALA A 44 0.53 1.31 10.91
N MET A 45 0.03 0.83 12.04
CA MET A 45 -0.53 1.67 13.10
C MET A 45 0.52 2.57 13.72
N GLU A 46 1.74 2.05 13.94
CA GLU A 46 2.85 2.85 14.44
C GLU A 46 3.22 3.97 13.46
N TYR A 47 3.27 3.66 12.15
CA TYR A 47 3.49 4.67 11.12
C TYR A 47 2.42 5.76 11.16
N LEU A 48 1.12 5.39 11.23
CA LEU A 48 0.01 6.32 11.30
C LEU A 48 0.09 7.23 12.54
N SER A 49 0.56 6.73 13.66
CA SER A 49 0.67 7.52 14.90
C SER A 49 1.76 8.60 14.84
N LYS A 50 2.72 8.47 13.92
CA LYS A 50 3.89 9.35 13.77
C LYS A 50 3.76 10.34 12.62
N THR A 51 2.72 10.25 11.79
CA THR A 51 2.54 11.10 10.62
C THR A 51 1.35 12.02 10.77
N ASN A 52 1.49 13.24 10.23
CA ASN A 52 0.40 14.21 10.11
C ASN A 52 -0.14 14.30 8.66
N ALA A 53 0.29 13.42 7.77
CA ALA A 53 -0.16 13.40 6.37
C ALA A 53 -1.62 12.94 6.27
N THR A 54 -2.33 13.43 5.25
CA THR A 54 -3.62 12.87 4.87
C THR A 54 -3.38 11.50 4.23
N ILE A 55 -3.84 10.45 4.90
CA ILE A 55 -3.58 9.07 4.50
C ILE A 55 -4.90 8.37 4.16
N LYS A 56 -4.86 7.62 3.06
CA LYS A 56 -5.82 6.57 2.73
C LYS A 56 -5.12 5.22 2.93
N ILE A 57 -5.80 4.26 3.53
CA ILE A 57 -5.27 2.90 3.72
C ILE A 57 -5.77 2.02 2.57
N TYR A 58 -4.87 1.28 1.94
CA TYR A 58 -5.18 0.24 0.97
C TYR A 58 -4.70 -1.10 1.54
N VAL A 59 -5.63 -1.99 1.87
CA VAL A 59 -5.35 -3.34 2.35
C VAL A 59 -5.58 -4.34 1.23
N SER A 60 -4.63 -5.22 0.98
CA SER A 60 -4.69 -6.15 -0.15
C SER A 60 -4.30 -7.55 0.27
N GLY A 61 -5.18 -8.51 -0.07
CA GLY A 61 -4.99 -9.94 0.18
C GLY A 61 -6.32 -10.68 0.18
N GLY A 62 -6.52 -11.53 -0.82
CA GLY A 62 -7.75 -12.29 -1.03
C GLY A 62 -7.71 -13.72 -0.50
N VAL A 63 -6.59 -14.15 0.09
CA VAL A 63 -6.47 -15.50 0.64
C VAL A 63 -7.32 -15.61 1.90
N LYS A 64 -8.12 -16.66 1.95
CA LYS A 64 -8.97 -17.00 3.09
C LYS A 64 -8.24 -17.97 4.00
N ASP A 65 -8.26 -17.70 5.28
CA ASP A 65 -7.69 -18.62 6.25
C ASP A 65 -8.58 -19.86 6.38
N ALA A 66 -8.09 -20.99 5.89
CA ALA A 66 -8.78 -22.27 5.98
C ALA A 66 -8.76 -22.87 7.40
N ILE A 67 -7.84 -22.40 8.26
CA ILE A 67 -7.58 -23.00 9.58
C ILE A 67 -8.39 -22.30 10.67
N LEU A 68 -8.61 -20.98 10.57
CA LEU A 68 -9.36 -20.20 11.55
C LEU A 68 -10.88 -20.19 11.31
N SER A 69 -11.36 -20.72 10.19
CA SER A 69 -12.78 -20.72 9.86
C SER A 69 -13.55 -21.86 10.54
N SER A 70 -13.69 -21.81 11.85
CA SER A 70 -14.82 -22.49 12.53
C SER A 70 -16.17 -21.85 12.14
N ASN A 71 -16.18 -20.63 11.67
CA ASN A 71 -17.25 -19.96 10.94
C ASN A 71 -16.90 -19.92 9.45
N LYS A 72 -17.65 -20.61 8.65
CA LYS A 72 -17.53 -20.81 7.20
C LYS A 72 -17.60 -19.52 6.36
N ASP A 73 -17.55 -18.35 6.93
CA ASP A 73 -17.70 -17.05 6.30
C ASP A 73 -16.39 -16.24 6.39
N LYS A 74 -15.54 -16.46 5.42
CA LYS A 74 -15.27 -15.44 4.42
C LYS A 74 -14.25 -14.35 4.73
N ASP A 75 -13.56 -14.29 5.87
CA ASP A 75 -12.62 -13.21 6.11
C ASP A 75 -11.34 -13.42 5.31
N THR A 76 -11.17 -12.59 4.29
CA THR A 76 -9.93 -12.48 3.53
C THR A 76 -8.84 -11.83 4.39
N GLU A 77 -7.58 -11.94 3.96
CA GLU A 77 -6.49 -11.19 4.58
C GLU A 77 -6.80 -9.70 4.65
N ALA A 78 -7.35 -9.13 3.57
CA ALA A 78 -7.71 -7.72 3.50
C ALA A 78 -8.80 -7.33 4.50
N SER A 79 -9.89 -8.12 4.61
CA SER A 79 -10.97 -7.82 5.55
C SER A 79 -10.52 -7.92 7.00
N ARG A 80 -9.69 -8.91 7.35
CA ARG A 80 -9.11 -9.01 8.70
C ARG A 80 -8.23 -7.81 9.05
N MET A 81 -7.38 -7.35 8.10
CA MET A 81 -6.57 -6.15 8.31
C MET A 81 -7.43 -4.90 8.46
N ALA A 82 -8.48 -4.73 7.64
CA ALA A 82 -9.36 -3.57 7.69
C ALA A 82 -10.04 -3.40 9.05
N ASN A 83 -10.50 -4.50 9.65
CA ASN A 83 -11.15 -4.49 10.97
C ASN A 83 -10.27 -3.84 12.06
N SER A 84 -8.94 -3.95 11.92
CA SER A 84 -8.00 -3.32 12.86
C SER A 84 -7.97 -1.80 12.79
N PHE A 85 -8.47 -1.21 11.71
CA PHE A 85 -8.51 0.24 11.49
C PHE A 85 -9.92 0.82 11.63
N GLU A 86 -10.92 0.02 11.96
CA GLU A 86 -12.27 0.51 12.24
C GLU A 86 -12.26 1.61 13.31
N ASN A 87 -13.16 2.55 13.17
CA ASN A 87 -13.34 3.70 14.08
C ASN A 87 -12.17 4.69 14.15
N LYS A 88 -11.19 4.62 13.26
CA LYS A 88 -10.08 5.59 13.21
C LYS A 88 -10.37 6.81 12.32
N GLY A 89 -11.52 6.86 11.65
CA GLY A 89 -11.88 7.97 10.75
C GLY A 89 -11.00 8.06 9.48
N ILE A 90 -10.30 6.98 9.13
CA ILE A 90 -9.41 6.89 7.95
C ILE A 90 -10.16 6.14 6.85
N GLU A 91 -10.09 6.62 5.62
CA GLU A 91 -10.65 5.91 4.47
C GLU A 91 -9.85 4.63 4.19
N ILE A 92 -10.56 3.51 4.12
CA ILE A 92 -9.99 2.19 3.86
C ILE A 92 -10.50 1.67 2.53
N VAL A 93 -9.59 1.23 1.68
CA VAL A 93 -9.86 0.54 0.41
C VAL A 93 -9.49 -0.92 0.58
N LEU A 94 -10.42 -1.83 0.29
CA LEU A 94 -10.20 -3.27 0.36
C LEU A 94 -9.96 -3.84 -1.03
N ASP A 95 -8.87 -4.60 -1.17
CA ASP A 95 -8.66 -5.51 -2.27
C ASP A 95 -8.68 -6.96 -1.75
N GLU A 96 -9.78 -7.64 -2.01
CA GLU A 96 -10.02 -9.02 -1.62
C GLU A 96 -9.81 -10.02 -2.78
N ASN A 97 -9.22 -9.57 -3.88
CA ASN A 97 -9.04 -10.39 -5.08
C ASN A 97 -7.63 -10.97 -5.18
N ALA A 98 -6.64 -10.23 -4.72
CA ALA A 98 -5.24 -10.58 -4.86
C ALA A 98 -4.89 -11.89 -4.13
N ARG A 99 -4.17 -12.79 -4.83
CA ARG A 99 -3.77 -14.11 -4.31
C ARG A 99 -2.27 -14.24 -4.10
N ASN A 100 -1.51 -13.27 -4.58
CA ASN A 100 -0.06 -13.20 -4.45
C ASN A 100 0.42 -11.75 -4.51
N THR A 101 1.69 -11.52 -4.25
CA THR A 101 2.28 -10.17 -4.19
C THR A 101 2.17 -9.39 -5.50
N ALA A 102 2.27 -10.05 -6.65
CA ALA A 102 2.16 -9.37 -7.93
C ALA A 102 0.72 -8.91 -8.21
N GLU A 103 -0.27 -9.72 -7.84
CA GLU A 103 -1.67 -9.35 -7.91
C GLU A 103 -2.02 -8.20 -6.95
N ASN A 104 -1.45 -8.18 -5.72
CA ASN A 104 -1.63 -7.06 -4.81
C ASN A 104 -1.26 -5.73 -5.47
N PHE A 105 -0.13 -5.68 -6.17
CA PHE A 105 0.29 -4.46 -6.86
C PHE A 105 -0.43 -4.22 -8.18
N ALA A 106 -0.87 -5.25 -8.89
CA ALA A 106 -1.67 -5.08 -10.09
C ALA A 106 -3.04 -4.45 -9.75
N TYR A 107 -3.74 -4.95 -8.73
CA TYR A 107 -5.01 -4.35 -8.30
C TYR A 107 -4.81 -2.94 -7.70
N LEU A 108 -3.70 -2.69 -7.01
CA LEU A 108 -3.33 -1.33 -6.59
C LEU A 108 -3.16 -0.41 -7.80
N LYS A 109 -2.45 -0.84 -8.86
CA LYS A 109 -2.32 -0.11 -10.12
C LYS A 109 -3.68 0.18 -10.76
N GLN A 110 -4.54 -0.82 -10.82
CA GLN A 110 -5.89 -0.64 -11.37
C GLN A 110 -6.69 0.38 -10.55
N TYR A 111 -6.62 0.31 -9.21
CA TYR A 111 -7.27 1.26 -8.32
C TYR A 111 -6.74 2.69 -8.56
N VAL A 112 -5.43 2.85 -8.62
CA VAL A 112 -4.79 4.16 -8.80
C VAL A 112 -5.14 4.75 -10.16
N ASN A 113 -5.06 3.98 -11.23
CA ASN A 113 -5.41 4.45 -12.58
C ASN A 113 -6.87 4.88 -12.71
N ARG A 114 -7.78 4.32 -11.90
CA ARG A 114 -9.20 4.72 -11.89
C ARG A 114 -9.48 5.97 -11.06
N ASN A 115 -8.64 6.27 -10.06
CA ASN A 115 -8.95 7.29 -9.06
C ASN A 115 -8.02 8.51 -9.10
N TYR A 116 -6.89 8.42 -9.80
CA TYR A 116 -5.88 9.47 -9.86
C TYR A 116 -5.44 9.70 -11.31
N SER A 117 -5.16 10.95 -11.65
CA SER A 117 -4.49 11.31 -12.91
C SER A 117 -2.97 11.23 -12.75
N GLU A 118 -2.24 11.10 -13.85
CA GLU A 118 -0.77 10.97 -13.83
C GLU A 118 -0.06 12.10 -13.09
N ASP A 119 -0.57 13.33 -13.21
CA ASP A 119 -0.04 14.52 -12.55
C ASP A 119 -0.38 14.62 -11.05
N LYS A 120 -1.25 13.72 -10.55
CA LYS A 120 -1.72 13.67 -9.16
C LYS A 120 -1.51 12.31 -8.51
N MET A 121 -0.51 11.58 -8.98
CA MET A 121 -0.17 10.29 -8.38
C MET A 121 0.15 10.44 -6.90
N PRO A 122 -0.43 9.59 -6.04
CA PRO A 122 -0.14 9.61 -4.62
C PRO A 122 1.28 9.10 -4.32
N ASN A 123 1.79 9.47 -3.17
CA ASN A 123 2.95 8.80 -2.59
C ASN A 123 2.51 7.45 -2.01
N PHE A 124 3.35 6.43 -2.12
CA PHE A 124 3.07 5.13 -1.53
C PHE A 124 3.97 4.87 -0.33
N VAL A 125 3.36 4.36 0.73
CA VAL A 125 4.06 3.75 1.86
C VAL A 125 3.63 2.30 1.92
N ILE A 126 4.56 1.39 1.59
CA ILE A 126 4.25 -0.05 1.53
C ILE A 126 4.65 -0.70 2.85
N THR A 127 3.67 -1.27 3.53
CA THR A 127 3.90 -2.06 4.75
C THR A 127 3.94 -3.54 4.42
N THR A 128 5.06 -4.18 4.77
CA THR A 128 5.28 -5.62 4.64
C THR A 128 6.35 -6.08 5.64
N SER A 129 6.63 -7.38 5.69
CA SER A 129 7.70 -7.92 6.55
C SER A 129 9.08 -7.67 5.94
N ASP A 130 10.09 -7.54 6.78
CA ASP A 130 11.46 -7.26 6.38
C ASP A 130 12.05 -8.32 5.44
N TYR A 131 11.81 -9.60 5.69
CA TYR A 131 12.24 -10.69 4.80
C TYR A 131 11.61 -10.60 3.40
N HIS A 132 10.38 -10.09 3.30
CA HIS A 132 9.62 -10.02 2.05
C HIS A 132 9.96 -8.78 1.20
N LYS A 133 10.59 -7.77 1.78
CA LYS A 133 10.83 -6.45 1.16
C LYS A 133 11.51 -6.56 -0.20
N ASN A 134 12.57 -7.34 -0.32
CA ASN A 134 13.35 -7.42 -1.56
C ASN A 134 12.51 -7.93 -2.75
N ARG A 135 11.72 -8.99 -2.56
CA ARG A 135 10.83 -9.52 -3.60
C ARG A 135 9.69 -8.56 -3.91
N ALA A 136 9.06 -8.02 -2.88
CA ALA A 136 7.97 -7.08 -3.03
C ALA A 136 8.40 -5.82 -3.80
N GLU A 137 9.59 -5.28 -3.54
CA GLU A 137 10.13 -4.11 -4.24
C GLU A 137 10.39 -4.37 -5.72
N GLN A 138 10.97 -5.52 -6.06
CA GLN A 138 11.19 -5.90 -7.46
C GLN A 138 9.86 -6.04 -8.21
N ILE A 139 8.85 -6.65 -7.58
CA ILE A 139 7.51 -6.78 -8.17
C ILE A 139 6.84 -5.41 -8.29
N PHE A 140 6.89 -4.57 -7.25
CA PHE A 140 6.32 -3.22 -7.28
C PHE A 140 6.89 -2.41 -8.45
N ASN A 141 8.21 -2.38 -8.59
CA ASN A 141 8.90 -1.65 -9.66
C ASN A 141 8.56 -2.19 -11.05
N GLY A 142 8.26 -3.48 -11.18
CA GLY A 142 7.80 -4.08 -12.43
C GLY A 142 6.35 -3.77 -12.78
N VAL A 143 5.48 -3.57 -11.79
CA VAL A 143 4.05 -3.27 -11.97
C VAL A 143 3.78 -1.78 -12.06
N LEU A 144 4.42 -0.97 -11.21
CA LEU A 144 4.26 0.48 -11.07
C LEU A 144 5.63 1.17 -11.23
N PRO A 145 6.21 1.18 -12.43
CA PRO A 145 7.54 1.77 -12.65
C PRO A 145 7.50 3.30 -12.42
N ASN A 146 8.62 3.84 -11.94
CA ASN A 146 8.83 5.27 -11.74
C ASN A 146 7.92 5.95 -10.69
N VAL A 147 7.33 5.16 -9.80
CA VAL A 147 6.49 5.67 -8.71
C VAL A 147 7.30 5.77 -7.42
N ALA A 148 7.24 6.94 -6.78
CA ALA A 148 7.92 7.16 -5.50
C ALA A 148 7.30 6.30 -4.38
N THR A 149 8.15 5.56 -3.66
CA THR A 149 7.71 4.59 -2.67
C THR A 149 8.60 4.62 -1.44
N THR A 150 7.99 4.56 -0.27
CA THR A 150 8.65 4.35 1.02
C THR A 150 8.25 2.99 1.58
N TRP A 151 9.18 2.30 2.22
CA TRP A 151 8.93 0.99 2.82
C TRP A 151 8.83 1.12 4.33
N ASN A 152 7.70 0.69 4.88
CA ASN A 152 7.45 0.55 6.32
C ASN A 152 7.50 -0.95 6.65
N LEU A 153 8.55 -1.38 7.32
CA LEU A 153 8.84 -2.80 7.51
C LEU A 153 8.51 -3.27 8.92
N SER A 154 7.69 -4.32 9.03
CA SER A 154 7.60 -5.07 10.28
C SER A 154 8.80 -6.00 10.41
N LYS A 155 9.34 -6.11 11.63
CA LYS A 155 10.34 -7.12 11.95
C LYS A 155 9.64 -8.45 12.17
N SER A 156 10.04 -9.46 11.40
CA SER A 156 9.47 -10.79 11.56
C SER A 156 10.43 -11.73 12.29
N SER A 157 9.88 -12.50 13.22
CA SER A 157 10.59 -13.58 13.91
C SER A 157 10.66 -14.88 13.08
N CYS A 158 10.07 -14.93 11.89
CA CYS A 158 9.98 -16.12 11.04
C CYS A 158 11.32 -16.39 10.34
N ILE A 159 12.15 -17.28 10.92
CA ILE A 159 13.45 -17.65 10.33
C ILE A 159 13.29 -18.40 8.99
N ASP A 160 12.31 -19.28 8.89
CA ASP A 160 12.10 -20.06 7.67
C ASP A 160 11.55 -19.21 6.52
N CYS A 161 10.84 -18.14 6.81
CA CYS A 161 10.33 -17.21 5.78
C CYS A 161 11.47 -16.60 4.93
N TRP A 162 12.64 -16.37 5.50
CA TRP A 162 13.82 -15.89 4.77
C TRP A 162 14.32 -16.91 3.74
N LYS A 163 14.22 -18.20 4.05
CA LYS A 163 14.61 -19.27 3.12
C LYS A 163 13.61 -19.41 1.98
N ASP A 164 12.32 -19.36 2.31
CA ASP A 164 11.24 -19.50 1.34
C ASP A 164 11.21 -18.35 0.33
N GLU A 165 11.50 -17.12 0.76
CA GLU A 165 11.61 -15.96 -0.14
C GLU A 165 12.62 -16.18 -1.27
N ASN A 166 13.74 -16.83 -1.01
CA ASN A 166 14.76 -17.13 -2.03
C ASN A 166 14.22 -18.04 -3.13
N ILE A 167 13.28 -18.93 -2.82
CA ILE A 167 12.63 -19.81 -3.80
C ILE A 167 11.71 -18.98 -4.71
N HIS A 168 10.97 -18.02 -4.14
CA HIS A 168 9.99 -17.22 -4.87
C HIS A 168 10.60 -16.13 -5.77
N ILE A 169 11.84 -15.70 -5.51
CA ILE A 169 12.53 -14.67 -6.34
C ILE A 169 12.63 -15.08 -7.81
N HIS A 170 12.80 -16.35 -8.11
CA HIS A 170 12.93 -16.83 -9.49
C HIS A 170 11.67 -16.66 -10.34
N ASN A 171 10.50 -16.51 -9.71
CA ASN A 171 9.21 -16.42 -10.39
C ASN A 171 8.75 -14.99 -10.67
N ILE A 172 9.46 -13.96 -10.16
CA ILE A 172 9.04 -12.56 -10.19
C ILE A 172 8.55 -12.10 -11.57
N LYS A 173 9.30 -12.40 -12.64
CA LYS A 173 8.94 -11.96 -14.00
C LYS A 173 7.64 -12.59 -14.47
N THR A 174 7.46 -13.87 -14.21
CA THR A 174 6.24 -14.61 -14.55
C THR A 174 5.04 -14.12 -13.75
N ASP A 175 5.24 -13.86 -12.46
CA ASP A 175 4.19 -13.37 -11.57
C ASP A 175 3.71 -11.97 -12.01
N ILE A 176 4.65 -11.07 -12.35
CA ILE A 176 4.32 -9.73 -12.87
C ILE A 176 3.54 -9.84 -14.18
N TYR A 177 4.01 -10.66 -15.12
CA TYR A 177 3.34 -10.84 -16.41
C TYR A 177 1.90 -11.34 -16.24
N ASN A 178 1.71 -12.36 -15.41
CA ASN A 178 0.40 -12.93 -15.16
C ASN A 178 -0.54 -11.93 -14.44
N ALA A 179 -0.03 -11.20 -13.45
CA ALA A 179 -0.82 -10.24 -12.69
C ALA A 179 -1.27 -9.04 -13.54
N LEU A 180 -0.42 -8.53 -14.43
CA LEU A 180 -0.78 -7.43 -15.32
C LEU A 180 -1.90 -7.83 -16.29
N ARG A 181 -1.94 -9.08 -16.76
CA ARG A 181 -3.01 -9.59 -17.63
C ARG A 181 -4.39 -9.69 -16.94
N ILE A 182 -4.41 -9.78 -15.62
CA ILE A 182 -5.69 -9.84 -14.88
C ILE A 182 -6.40 -8.48 -14.89
N ILE A 183 -5.65 -7.39 -15.02
CA ILE A 183 -6.17 -6.03 -14.94
C ILE A 183 -6.35 -5.34 -16.31
N GLU A 184 -5.93 -5.99 -17.39
CA GLU A 184 -6.20 -5.57 -18.77
C GLU A 184 -7.66 -5.86 -19.16
#